data_4dc11dbda1e747b89af97bd209e5cf6a
#
_entry.id   4dc11dbda1e747b89af97bd209e5cf6a
#
_cell.length_a   1.000
_cell.length_b   1.000
_cell.length_c   1.000
_cell.angle_alpha   90.00
_cell.angle_beta   90.00
_cell.angle_gamma   90.00
#
_symmetry.space_group_name_H-M   'P 1'
#
loop_
_entity.id
_entity.type
_entity.pdbx_description
1 polymer ?
#
loop_
_entity_poly.entity_id
_entity_poly.type
_entity_poly.pdbx_seq_one_letter_code
_entity_poly.pdbx_strand_id
1 'polypeptide(L)'
;LYLGHPYNITVGGGVKIGNNVNLSKGCTLGMENRGNRRGVPVIGNHVVIGINATVVGRITIGDDVFIAPNSFVNFDVPDHSVVVGNPGVIHRKKDATLAYINFSVG
;
A
#
# COMPACT_ATOMS: atom_id res chain seq x y z
N LEU A 1 9.64 -8.02 -2.23
CA LEU A 1 8.39 -7.75 -2.96
C LEU A 1 7.75 -9.05 -3.41
N TYR A 2 6.49 -9.22 -3.07
CA TYR A 2 5.73 -10.38 -3.50
C TYR A 2 4.52 -9.91 -4.33
N LEU A 3 4.38 -10.47 -5.52
CA LEU A 3 3.24 -10.20 -6.39
C LEU A 3 2.30 -11.39 -6.34
N GLY A 4 1.12 -11.21 -5.74
CA GLY A 4 0.13 -12.27 -5.61
C GLY A 4 -0.33 -12.81 -6.96
N HIS A 5 -0.62 -11.89 -7.89
CA HIS A 5 -0.90 -12.18 -9.28
C HIS A 5 -0.22 -11.13 -10.14
N PRO A 6 0.50 -11.52 -11.19
CA PRO A 6 1.20 -10.55 -12.03
C PRO A 6 0.26 -9.68 -12.86
N TYR A 7 -1.00 -10.09 -13.01
CA TYR A 7 -1.93 -9.38 -13.86
C TYR A 7 -2.60 -8.24 -13.13
N ASN A 8 -2.80 -7.11 -13.82
CA ASN A 8 -3.55 -5.97 -13.32
C ASN A 8 -2.93 -5.28 -12.11
N ILE A 9 -1.64 -5.50 -11.86
CA ILE A 9 -0.92 -4.73 -10.86
C ILE A 9 -0.22 -3.59 -11.58
N THR A 10 -0.50 -2.36 -11.15
CA THR A 10 0.07 -1.16 -11.75
C THR A 10 0.96 -0.46 -10.75
N VAL A 11 2.23 -0.28 -11.13
CA VAL A 11 3.19 0.45 -10.31
C VAL A 11 3.77 1.56 -11.17
N GLY A 12 3.50 2.80 -10.79
CA GLY A 12 4.00 3.97 -11.52
C GLY A 12 5.50 4.12 -11.45
N GLY A 13 6.06 4.80 -12.45
CA GLY A 13 7.49 5.10 -12.44
C GLY A 13 7.86 5.96 -11.24
N GLY A 14 8.98 5.67 -10.61
CA GLY A 14 9.47 6.42 -9.46
C GLY A 14 8.94 5.97 -8.11
N VAL A 15 7.97 5.06 -8.06
CA VAL A 15 7.48 4.49 -6.80
C VAL A 15 8.63 3.73 -6.13
N LYS A 16 8.85 4.01 -4.85
CA LYS A 16 9.86 3.30 -4.05
C LYS A 16 9.15 2.32 -3.14
N ILE A 17 9.66 1.10 -3.10
CA ILE A 17 9.06 0.00 -2.34
C ILE A 17 10.12 -0.63 -1.47
N GLY A 18 9.83 -0.78 -0.18
CA GLY A 18 10.74 -1.39 0.77
C GLY A 18 10.76 -2.91 0.68
N ASN A 19 11.17 -3.55 1.77
CA ASN A 19 11.30 -5.01 1.85
C ASN A 19 10.01 -5.65 2.36
N ASN A 20 9.76 -6.90 1.92
CA ASN A 20 8.62 -7.68 2.38
C ASN A 20 7.29 -6.98 2.11
N VAL A 21 7.12 -6.53 0.88
CA VAL A 21 5.90 -5.87 0.43
C VAL A 21 5.13 -6.81 -0.48
N ASN A 22 3.84 -6.98 -0.18
CA ASN A 22 2.94 -7.80 -0.97
C ASN A 22 1.98 -6.91 -1.74
N LEU A 23 1.99 -7.05 -3.06
CA LEU A 23 1.04 -6.36 -3.93
C LEU A 23 0.04 -7.36 -4.46
N SER A 24 -1.22 -7.13 -4.19
CA SER A 24 -2.28 -8.04 -4.60
C SER A 24 -2.88 -7.65 -5.95
N LYS A 25 -3.62 -8.58 -6.53
CA LYS A 25 -4.25 -8.40 -7.84
C LYS A 25 -5.03 -7.10 -7.91
N GLY A 26 -4.84 -6.36 -9.01
CA GLY A 26 -5.61 -5.15 -9.28
C GLY A 26 -5.20 -3.92 -8.49
N CYS A 27 -4.20 -4.03 -7.60
CA CYS A 27 -3.77 -2.85 -6.85
C CYS A 27 -3.02 -1.87 -7.76
N THR A 28 -3.06 -0.59 -7.38
CA THR A 28 -2.42 0.49 -8.12
C THR A 28 -1.60 1.33 -7.18
N LEU A 29 -0.32 1.51 -7.50
CA LEU A 29 0.57 2.47 -6.85
C LEU A 29 0.90 3.51 -7.91
N GLY A 30 0.27 4.66 -7.84
CA GLY A 30 0.28 5.58 -8.98
C GLY A 30 0.61 7.01 -8.65
N MET A 31 0.73 7.78 -9.72
CA MET A 31 1.03 9.19 -9.66
C MET A 31 -0.25 10.01 -9.49
N GLU A 32 -0.17 11.05 -8.68
CA GLU A 32 -1.17 12.11 -8.69
C GLU A 32 -0.55 13.36 -9.30
N ASN A 33 -1.28 14.00 -10.21
CA ASN A 33 -0.80 15.15 -10.97
C ASN A 33 -1.29 16.48 -10.42
N ARG A 34 -2.07 16.48 -9.35
CA ARG A 34 -2.73 17.68 -8.85
C ARG A 34 -2.33 17.99 -7.42
N GLY A 35 -2.31 19.28 -7.11
CA GLY A 35 -2.23 19.78 -5.77
C GLY A 35 -0.92 19.47 -5.06
N ASN A 36 -0.99 19.48 -3.75
CA ASN A 36 0.19 19.32 -2.89
C ASN A 36 0.73 17.90 -2.87
N ARG A 37 -0.03 16.94 -3.38
CA ARG A 37 0.36 15.52 -3.39
C ARG A 37 0.86 15.06 -4.74
N ARG A 38 1.27 16.00 -5.58
CA ARG A 38 1.85 15.65 -6.88
C ARG A 38 3.06 14.75 -6.69
N GLY A 39 3.04 13.61 -7.33
CA GLY A 39 4.14 12.66 -7.28
C GLY A 39 3.67 11.24 -7.08
N VAL A 40 4.57 10.39 -6.62
CA VAL A 40 4.33 8.96 -6.44
C VAL A 40 4.61 8.55 -5.01
N PRO A 41 3.99 7.46 -4.54
CA PRO A 41 4.16 7.02 -3.15
C PRO A 41 5.53 6.39 -2.88
N VAL A 42 5.90 6.45 -1.61
CA VAL A 42 7.02 5.69 -1.04
C VAL A 42 6.41 4.68 -0.08
N ILE A 43 6.69 3.41 -0.31
CA ILE A 43 6.13 2.31 0.49
C ILE A 43 7.23 1.78 1.42
N GLY A 44 6.93 1.67 2.69
CA GLY A 44 7.88 1.17 3.69
C GLY A 44 8.05 -0.35 3.64
N ASN A 45 8.48 -0.92 4.76
CA ASN A 45 8.74 -2.35 4.88
C ASN A 45 7.53 -3.07 5.51
N HIS A 46 7.35 -4.35 5.18
CA HIS A 46 6.27 -5.16 5.73
C HIS A 46 4.91 -4.50 5.47
N VAL A 47 4.62 -4.24 4.20
CA VAL A 47 3.37 -3.61 3.78
C VAL A 47 2.60 -4.60 2.90
N VAL A 48 1.30 -4.70 3.14
CA VAL A 48 0.39 -5.49 2.31
C VAL A 48 -0.60 -4.54 1.66
N ILE A 49 -0.65 -4.55 0.33
CA ILE A 49 -1.62 -3.77 -0.44
C ILE A 49 -2.67 -4.75 -0.97
N GLY A 50 -3.89 -4.62 -0.47
CA GLY A 50 -4.96 -5.55 -0.78
C GLY A 50 -5.48 -5.48 -2.22
N ILE A 51 -6.35 -6.43 -2.56
CA ILE A 51 -6.92 -6.54 -3.91
C ILE A 51 -7.65 -5.25 -4.29
N ASN A 52 -7.34 -4.73 -5.48
CA ASN A 52 -7.97 -3.53 -6.03
C ASN A 52 -7.80 -2.27 -5.17
N ALA A 53 -6.87 -2.25 -4.24
CA ALA A 53 -6.56 -1.04 -3.49
C ALA A 53 -5.79 -0.06 -4.36
N THR A 54 -5.99 1.23 -4.13
CA THR A 54 -5.34 2.30 -4.87
C THR A 54 -4.57 3.19 -3.90
N VAL A 55 -3.28 3.38 -4.17
CA VAL A 55 -2.39 4.24 -3.39
C VAL A 55 -1.77 5.23 -4.36
N VAL A 56 -2.09 6.50 -4.22
CA VAL A 56 -1.66 7.51 -5.20
C VAL A 56 -1.15 8.76 -4.53
N GLY A 57 -0.23 9.43 -5.21
CA GLY A 57 0.28 10.71 -4.81
C GLY A 57 1.60 10.63 -4.06
N ARG A 58 2.17 11.80 -3.79
CA ARG A 58 3.42 11.92 -3.05
C ARG A 58 3.14 11.76 -1.56
N ILE A 59 2.99 10.52 -1.16
CA ILE A 59 2.67 10.13 0.21
C ILE A 59 3.66 9.07 0.67
N THR A 60 3.73 8.87 1.97
CA THR A 60 4.56 7.83 2.59
C THR A 60 3.67 6.85 3.31
N ILE A 61 3.81 5.58 2.95
CA ILE A 61 3.21 4.48 3.70
C ILE A 61 4.29 3.93 4.61
N GLY A 62 4.04 3.96 5.90
CA GLY A 62 5.02 3.51 6.90
C GLY A 62 5.25 2.01 6.89
N ASP A 63 5.91 1.52 7.94
CA ASP A 63 6.21 0.11 8.09
C ASP A 63 5.06 -0.61 8.78
N ASP A 64 4.88 -1.90 8.49
CA ASP A 64 3.84 -2.72 9.10
C ASP A 64 2.45 -2.11 8.87
N VAL A 65 2.10 -1.95 7.59
CA VAL A 65 0.82 -1.37 7.18
C VAL A 65 0.06 -2.34 6.31
N PHE A 66 -1.21 -2.54 6.61
CA PHE A 66 -2.12 -3.31 5.79
C PHE A 66 -3.16 -2.38 5.17
N ILE A 67 -3.19 -2.34 3.84
CA ILE A 67 -4.20 -1.60 3.08
C ILE A 67 -5.25 -2.62 2.65
N ALA A 68 -6.44 -2.52 3.21
CA ALA A 68 -7.50 -3.48 2.94
C ALA A 68 -7.96 -3.44 1.47
N PRO A 69 -8.57 -4.52 0.97
CA PRO A 69 -9.08 -4.55 -0.40
C PRO A 69 -10.02 -3.38 -0.69
N ASN A 70 -9.93 -2.87 -1.91
CA ASN A 70 -10.77 -1.78 -2.41
C ASN A 70 -10.63 -0.45 -1.68
N SER A 71 -9.56 -0.28 -0.93
CA SER A 71 -9.31 0.97 -0.21
C SER A 71 -8.66 2.00 -1.12
N PHE A 72 -8.91 3.27 -0.84
CA PHE A 72 -8.31 4.38 -1.56
C PHE A 72 -7.45 5.21 -0.60
N VAL A 73 -6.16 5.34 -0.91
CA VAL A 73 -5.19 6.00 -0.06
C VAL A 73 -4.48 7.09 -0.85
N ASN A 74 -4.68 8.34 -0.47
CA ASN A 74 -3.97 9.48 -1.04
C ASN A 74 -3.42 10.40 0.07
N PHE A 75 -3.04 9.80 1.19
CA PHE A 75 -2.54 10.50 2.38
C PHE A 75 -1.46 9.64 3.05
N ASP A 76 -0.66 10.27 3.89
CA ASP A 76 0.39 9.56 4.63
C ASP A 76 -0.23 8.58 5.61
N VAL A 77 0.36 7.40 5.72
CA VAL A 77 -0.08 6.37 6.66
C VAL A 77 1.05 6.06 7.62
N PRO A 78 0.84 6.23 8.93
CA PRO A 78 1.87 5.95 9.91
C PRO A 78 2.14 4.45 10.03
N ASP A 79 3.24 4.10 10.69
CA ASP A 79 3.59 2.72 10.96
C ASP A 79 2.48 2.02 11.75
N HIS A 80 2.41 0.71 11.64
CA HIS A 80 1.49 -0.13 12.42
C HIS A 80 0.04 0.32 12.25
N SER A 81 -0.42 0.29 11.01
CA SER A 81 -1.76 0.76 10.68
C SER A 81 -2.48 -0.17 9.72
N VAL A 82 -3.79 -0.21 9.84
CA VAL A 82 -4.69 -0.83 8.87
C VAL A 82 -5.52 0.30 8.25
N VAL A 83 -5.58 0.36 6.93
CA VAL A 83 -6.39 1.35 6.23
C VAL A 83 -7.55 0.64 5.54
N VAL A 84 -8.77 1.11 5.76
CA VAL A 84 -9.96 0.48 5.23
C VAL A 84 -10.86 1.52 4.56
N GLY A 85 -11.28 1.23 3.38
CA GLY A 85 -12.38 1.94 2.73
C GLY A 85 -11.99 2.96 1.68
N ASN A 86 -13.00 3.58 1.13
CA ASN A 86 -12.89 4.65 0.14
C ASN A 86 -13.86 5.78 0.51
N PRO A 87 -13.37 6.91 1.07
CA PRO A 87 -11.96 7.18 1.37
C PRO A 87 -11.43 6.28 2.49
N GLY A 88 -10.11 6.05 2.47
CA GLY A 88 -9.49 5.19 3.46
C GLY A 88 -9.54 5.78 4.87
N VAL A 89 -9.74 4.93 5.86
CA VAL A 89 -9.73 5.32 7.28
C VAL A 89 -8.61 4.53 7.96
N ILE A 90 -7.77 5.25 8.71
CA ILE A 90 -6.62 4.67 9.38
C ILE A 90 -7.02 4.13 10.75
N HIS A 91 -6.64 2.87 11.01
CA HIS A 91 -6.76 2.25 12.31
C HIS A 91 -5.37 1.83 12.76
N ARG A 92 -4.89 2.35 13.89
CA ARG A 92 -3.57 1.98 14.41
C ARG A 92 -3.65 0.58 15.01
N LYS A 93 -2.70 -0.27 14.63
CA LYS A 93 -2.69 -1.65 15.09
C LYS A 93 -1.28 -2.22 15.04
N LYS A 94 -0.71 -2.53 16.21
CA LYS A 94 0.58 -3.21 16.29
C LYS A 94 0.49 -4.55 15.56
N ASP A 95 1.54 -4.88 14.82
CA ASP A 95 1.60 -6.11 14.02
C ASP A 95 0.47 -6.21 12.98
N ALA A 96 0.16 -5.09 12.34
CA ALA A 96 -0.94 -4.98 11.41
C ALA A 96 -0.86 -6.00 10.26
N THR A 97 0.35 -6.35 9.82
CA THR A 97 0.55 -7.21 8.66
C THR A 97 0.95 -8.63 9.01
N LEU A 98 1.12 -8.96 10.28
CA LEU A 98 1.73 -10.22 10.69
C LEU A 98 1.08 -11.44 10.04
N ALA A 99 -0.24 -11.51 10.06
CA ALA A 99 -0.96 -12.65 9.51
C ALA A 99 -0.91 -12.74 7.98
N TYR A 100 -0.62 -11.63 7.32
CA TYR A 100 -0.66 -11.55 5.86
C TYR A 100 0.70 -11.76 5.22
N ILE A 101 1.74 -11.15 5.77
CA ILE A 101 3.08 -11.26 5.21
C ILE A 101 3.68 -12.63 5.44
N ASN A 102 3.43 -13.25 6.59
CA ASN A 102 4.00 -14.55 6.91
C ASN A 102 3.55 -15.63 5.94
N PHE A 103 2.35 -15.56 5.44
CA PHE A 103 1.88 -16.51 4.44
C PHE A 103 2.54 -16.31 3.09
N SER A 104 2.96 -15.10 2.80
CA SER A 104 3.49 -14.75 1.49
C SER A 104 4.94 -15.16 1.33
N VAL A 105 5.70 -15.14 2.40
CA VAL A 105 7.14 -15.44 2.36
C VAL A 105 7.45 -16.87 2.74
N GLY A 106 6.43 -17.57 3.21
CA GLY A 106 6.56 -18.93 3.70
C GLY A 106 7.10 -19.89 2.69
#